data_c1ead2f75fcfb202db9ad910b6d53b27
#
_entry.id   c1ead2f75fcfb202db9ad910b6d53b27
#
_cell.length_a   1.000
_cell.length_b   1.000
_cell.length_c   1.000
_cell.angle_alpha   90.00
_cell.angle_beta   90.00
_cell.angle_gamma   90.00
#
_symmetry.space_group_name_H-M   'P 1'
#
loop_
_entity.id
_entity.type
_entity.pdbx_description
1 polymer ?
#
loop_
_entity_poly.entity_id
_entity_poly.type
_entity_poly.pdbx_seq_one_letter_code
_entity_poly.pdbx_strand_id
1 'polypeptide(L)'
;VLDQTLKSLLSIEKIKGCIVAIAKNDTHFKQSEFFNHPKLLTTAIGGKERFHSVISALDSLRPFAKDNDWVLVHDAARPCVKITDAVNLINQLKNHPTGGLLATRVVDTIKKANNIQVESTLDRSHLWQAQTPQMYRFGVLSKALDNIVKNGLNITDEASSIEALGFNSVLIEGSKSNLKITTAEDLDLANF
;
A
#
# COMPACT_ATOMS: atom_id res chain seq x y z
N VAL A 1 -6.90 -11.23 -9.69
CA VAL A 1 -6.68 -9.99 -8.94
C VAL A 1 -5.18 -9.71 -8.83
N LEU A 2 -4.39 -10.56 -8.16
CA LEU A 2 -2.94 -10.34 -7.96
C LEU A 2 -2.19 -10.11 -9.29
N ASP A 3 -2.41 -10.96 -10.29
CA ASP A 3 -1.73 -10.84 -11.59
C ASP A 3 -2.03 -9.50 -12.28
N GLN A 4 -3.28 -9.03 -12.20
CA GLN A 4 -3.65 -7.71 -12.73
C GLN A 4 -2.93 -6.57 -11.98
N THR A 5 -2.80 -6.69 -10.65
CA THR A 5 -2.04 -5.73 -9.83
C THR A 5 -0.56 -5.72 -10.24
N LEU A 6 0.04 -6.90 -10.35
CA LEU A 6 1.45 -7.05 -10.77
C LEU A 6 1.68 -6.52 -12.19
N LYS A 7 0.77 -6.84 -13.13
CA LYS A 7 0.82 -6.34 -14.50
C LYS A 7 0.90 -4.81 -14.55
N SER A 8 0.03 -4.13 -13.80
CA SER A 8 -0.01 -2.67 -13.76
C SER A 8 1.27 -2.09 -13.17
N LEU A 9 1.74 -2.60 -12.03
CA LEU A 9 2.88 -2.02 -11.33
C LEU A 9 4.22 -2.37 -11.99
N LEU A 10 4.42 -3.63 -12.40
CA LEU A 10 5.69 -4.06 -12.99
C LEU A 10 5.93 -3.50 -14.40
N SER A 11 4.88 -3.02 -15.07
CA SER A 11 5.02 -2.26 -16.32
C SER A 11 5.70 -0.89 -16.13
N ILE A 12 5.71 -0.36 -14.91
CA ILE A 12 6.35 0.93 -14.62
C ILE A 12 7.87 0.76 -14.66
N GLU A 13 8.54 1.47 -15.57
CA GLU A 13 9.99 1.36 -15.77
C GLU A 13 10.81 1.71 -14.51
N LYS A 14 10.32 2.66 -13.72
CA LYS A 14 10.98 3.10 -12.48
C LYS A 14 10.97 2.05 -11.38
N ILE A 15 10.07 1.07 -11.43
CA ILE A 15 10.05 -0.05 -10.50
C ILE A 15 11.12 -1.06 -10.94
N LYS A 16 12.14 -1.24 -10.10
CA LYS A 16 13.30 -2.09 -10.38
C LYS A 16 13.14 -3.52 -9.89
N GLY A 17 12.35 -3.72 -8.86
CA GLY A 17 12.09 -5.04 -8.30
C GLY A 17 10.83 -5.06 -7.45
N CYS A 18 10.35 -6.25 -7.15
CA CYS A 18 9.15 -6.51 -6.36
C CYS A 18 9.36 -7.69 -5.43
N ILE A 19 8.83 -7.61 -4.23
CA ILE A 19 8.62 -8.73 -3.31
C ILE A 19 7.11 -8.94 -3.19
N VAL A 20 6.67 -10.17 -3.34
CA VAL A 20 5.26 -10.54 -3.13
C VAL A 20 5.11 -11.31 -1.82
N ALA A 21 4.33 -10.77 -0.88
CA ALA A 21 3.99 -11.47 0.35
C ALA A 21 2.83 -12.44 0.09
N ILE A 22 3.06 -13.72 0.36
CA ILE A 22 2.11 -14.82 0.14
C ILE A 22 1.86 -15.60 1.43
N ALA A 23 0.75 -16.31 1.52
CA ALA A 23 0.50 -17.20 2.65
C ALA A 23 1.55 -18.32 2.72
N LYS A 24 1.88 -18.79 3.93
CA LYS A 24 2.88 -19.87 4.12
C LYS A 24 2.60 -21.12 3.28
N ASN A 25 1.32 -21.45 3.09
CA ASN A 25 0.87 -22.63 2.35
C ASN A 25 0.28 -22.25 0.98
N ASP A 26 0.67 -21.10 0.41
CA ASP A 26 0.20 -20.70 -0.90
C ASP A 26 0.71 -21.66 -1.99
N THR A 27 -0.22 -22.19 -2.79
CA THR A 27 0.07 -23.07 -3.92
C THR A 27 -0.30 -22.43 -5.27
N HIS A 28 -0.95 -21.26 -5.23
CA HIS A 28 -1.51 -20.61 -6.42
C HIS A 28 -0.52 -19.68 -7.10
N PHE A 29 0.30 -18.94 -6.32
CA PHE A 29 1.22 -17.96 -6.89
C PHE A 29 2.26 -18.57 -7.83
N LYS A 30 2.64 -19.85 -7.60
CA LYS A 30 3.52 -20.58 -8.52
C LYS A 30 2.93 -20.78 -9.93
N GLN A 31 1.60 -20.65 -10.07
CA GLN A 31 0.89 -20.74 -11.34
C GLN A 31 0.70 -19.38 -12.02
N SER A 32 1.05 -18.28 -11.32
CA SER A 32 0.99 -16.93 -11.86
C SER A 32 2.01 -16.75 -12.99
N GLU A 33 1.62 -16.05 -14.05
CA GLU A 33 2.52 -15.63 -15.11
C GLU A 33 3.69 -14.73 -14.60
N PHE A 34 3.52 -14.13 -13.42
CA PHE A 34 4.52 -13.27 -12.78
C PHE A 34 5.49 -14.02 -11.87
N PHE A 35 5.30 -15.33 -11.63
CA PHE A 35 6.18 -16.10 -10.74
C PHE A 35 7.65 -16.10 -11.20
N ASN A 36 7.87 -16.09 -12.51
CA ASN A 36 9.21 -16.00 -13.11
C ASN A 36 9.50 -14.63 -13.74
N HIS A 37 8.76 -13.59 -13.36
CA HIS A 37 8.95 -12.27 -13.94
C HIS A 37 10.33 -11.68 -13.54
N PRO A 38 11.10 -11.05 -14.46
CA PRO A 38 12.48 -10.56 -14.19
C PRO A 38 12.56 -9.56 -13.03
N LYS A 39 11.49 -8.83 -12.74
CA LYS A 39 11.42 -7.90 -11.61
C LYS A 39 10.94 -8.56 -10.31
N LEU A 40 10.50 -9.81 -10.30
CA LEU A 40 10.19 -10.51 -9.07
C LEU A 40 11.50 -10.97 -8.43
N LEU A 41 11.92 -10.30 -7.34
CA LEU A 41 13.17 -10.61 -6.65
C LEU A 41 13.04 -11.90 -5.83
N THR A 42 11.96 -12.00 -5.07
CA THR A 42 11.60 -13.20 -4.27
C THR A 42 10.17 -13.05 -3.74
N THR A 43 9.71 -14.06 -3.01
CA THR A 43 8.47 -13.99 -2.21
C THR A 43 8.81 -13.90 -0.73
N ALA A 44 7.91 -13.30 0.05
CA ALA A 44 7.96 -13.28 1.51
C ALA A 44 6.78 -14.05 2.10
N ILE A 45 6.93 -14.59 3.29
CA ILE A 45 5.80 -15.22 4.00
C ILE A 45 5.01 -14.14 4.72
N GLY A 46 3.74 -14.02 4.39
CA GLY A 46 2.81 -13.09 5.05
C GLY A 46 2.61 -13.43 6.52
N GLY A 47 2.37 -12.42 7.33
CA GLY A 47 2.14 -12.55 8.77
C GLY A 47 0.65 -12.54 9.15
N LYS A 48 0.38 -12.51 10.45
CA LYS A 48 -0.98 -12.53 11.01
C LYS A 48 -1.79 -11.29 10.62
N GLU A 49 -1.17 -10.13 10.68
CA GLU A 49 -1.75 -8.84 10.31
C GLU A 49 -1.08 -8.31 9.03
N ARG A 50 -1.73 -7.34 8.35
CA ARG A 50 -1.22 -6.76 7.12
C ARG A 50 0.21 -6.21 7.30
N PHE A 51 0.47 -5.46 8.36
CA PHE A 51 1.78 -4.86 8.60
C PHE A 51 2.89 -5.90 8.86
N HIS A 52 2.58 -7.06 9.44
CA HIS A 52 3.55 -8.16 9.57
C HIS A 52 3.98 -8.70 8.20
N SER A 53 3.04 -8.74 7.24
CA SER A 53 3.36 -9.13 5.85
C SER A 53 4.28 -8.11 5.19
N VAL A 54 4.07 -6.81 5.47
CA VAL A 54 4.94 -5.73 4.97
C VAL A 54 6.34 -5.82 5.59
N ILE A 55 6.45 -6.07 6.89
CA ILE A 55 7.74 -6.27 7.56
C ILE A 55 8.50 -7.44 6.93
N SER A 56 7.84 -8.59 6.76
CA SER A 56 8.45 -9.76 6.13
C SER A 56 8.94 -9.48 4.70
N ALA A 57 8.17 -8.69 3.94
CA ALA A 57 8.56 -8.28 2.60
C ALA A 57 9.76 -7.30 2.63
N LEU A 58 9.80 -6.34 3.56
CA LEU A 58 10.94 -5.44 3.74
C LEU A 58 12.20 -6.20 4.16
N ASP A 59 12.10 -7.17 5.07
CA ASP A 59 13.24 -8.01 5.46
C ASP A 59 13.78 -8.81 4.27
N SER A 60 12.89 -9.35 3.43
CA SER A 60 13.27 -10.02 2.19
C SER A 60 13.87 -9.06 1.15
N LEU A 61 13.56 -7.77 1.24
CA LEU A 61 14.08 -6.73 0.35
C LEU A 61 15.48 -6.22 0.77
N ARG A 62 15.89 -6.39 2.04
CA ARG A 62 17.17 -5.88 2.58
C ARG A 62 18.41 -6.19 1.74
N PRO A 63 18.55 -7.39 1.12
CA PRO A 63 19.72 -7.68 0.27
C PRO A 63 19.77 -6.85 -1.02
N PHE A 64 18.64 -6.25 -1.42
CA PHE A 64 18.45 -5.59 -2.72
C PHE A 64 18.27 -4.07 -2.59
N ALA A 65 18.03 -3.53 -1.37
CA ALA A 65 17.71 -2.13 -1.14
C ALA A 65 18.62 -1.49 -0.09
N LYS A 66 18.90 -0.21 -0.25
CA LYS A 66 19.59 0.66 0.69
C LYS A 66 18.58 1.53 1.44
N ASP A 67 18.96 2.07 2.59
CA ASP A 67 18.09 2.92 3.43
C ASP A 67 17.44 4.09 2.67
N ASN A 68 18.16 4.65 1.70
CA ASN A 68 17.69 5.78 0.89
C ASN A 68 16.90 5.37 -0.36
N ASP A 69 16.75 4.08 -0.64
CA ASP A 69 15.94 3.64 -1.76
C ASP A 69 14.46 3.83 -1.46
N TRP A 70 13.66 4.05 -2.52
CA TRP A 70 12.23 4.20 -2.41
C TRP A 70 11.54 2.84 -2.46
N VAL A 71 10.63 2.63 -1.54
CA VAL A 71 9.74 1.46 -1.51
C VAL A 71 8.31 1.91 -1.70
N LEU A 72 7.59 1.24 -2.59
CA LEU A 72 6.16 1.37 -2.77
C LEU A 72 5.47 0.15 -2.16
N VAL A 73 4.68 0.36 -1.11
CA VAL A 73 3.82 -0.69 -0.55
C VAL A 73 2.46 -0.62 -1.22
N HIS A 74 2.01 -1.73 -1.78
CA HIS A 74 0.74 -1.80 -2.48
C HIS A 74 -0.09 -3.02 -2.09
N ASP A 75 -1.38 -2.81 -1.89
CA ASP A 75 -2.32 -3.89 -1.61
C ASP A 75 -2.55 -4.72 -2.88
N ALA A 76 -2.28 -6.03 -2.82
CA ALA A 76 -2.57 -6.97 -3.91
C ALA A 76 -4.04 -6.93 -4.37
N ALA A 77 -4.94 -6.56 -3.45
CA ALA A 77 -6.37 -6.41 -3.69
C ALA A 77 -6.79 -5.11 -4.39
N ARG A 78 -5.86 -4.30 -4.90
CA ARG A 78 -6.16 -3.07 -5.68
C ARG A 78 -5.67 -3.19 -7.13
N PRO A 79 -6.31 -4.05 -7.94
CA PRO A 79 -5.86 -4.31 -9.33
C PRO A 79 -6.10 -3.13 -10.28
N CYS A 80 -6.97 -2.19 -9.89
CA CYS A 80 -7.39 -1.06 -10.73
C CYS A 80 -6.52 0.20 -10.53
N VAL A 81 -5.34 0.06 -9.91
CA VAL A 81 -4.38 1.17 -9.80
C VAL A 81 -3.97 1.64 -11.20
N LYS A 82 -4.13 2.94 -11.47
CA LYS A 82 -3.67 3.52 -12.74
C LYS A 82 -2.17 3.72 -12.71
N ILE A 83 -1.51 3.31 -13.79
CA ILE A 83 -0.07 3.53 -13.99
C ILE A 83 0.27 5.01 -13.87
N THR A 84 -0.58 5.89 -14.41
CA THR A 84 -0.42 7.34 -14.34
C THR A 84 -0.39 7.87 -12.91
N ASP A 85 -1.25 7.33 -12.02
CA ASP A 85 -1.32 7.76 -10.62
C ASP A 85 -0.06 7.31 -9.85
N ALA A 86 0.37 6.06 -10.07
CA ALA A 86 1.61 5.54 -9.46
C ALA A 86 2.85 6.29 -9.95
N VAL A 87 2.94 6.62 -11.25
CA VAL A 87 4.04 7.43 -11.81
C VAL A 87 4.00 8.85 -11.28
N ASN A 88 2.82 9.45 -11.11
CA ASN A 88 2.64 10.76 -10.51
C ASN A 88 3.13 10.79 -9.05
N LEU A 89 2.74 9.79 -8.24
CA LEU A 89 3.23 9.60 -6.87
C LEU A 89 4.77 9.59 -6.83
N ILE A 90 5.40 8.75 -7.68
CA ILE A 90 6.86 8.64 -7.75
C ILE A 90 7.51 9.98 -8.13
N ASN A 91 6.94 10.70 -9.09
CA ASN A 91 7.50 11.97 -9.56
C ASN A 91 7.41 13.07 -8.51
N GLN A 92 6.30 13.17 -7.80
CA GLN A 92 6.10 14.18 -6.77
C GLN A 92 6.94 13.92 -5.52
N LEU A 93 7.12 12.64 -5.15
CA LEU A 93 7.83 12.28 -3.91
C LEU A 93 9.32 12.03 -4.07
N LYS A 94 9.86 11.93 -5.29
CA LYS A 94 11.29 11.56 -5.53
C LYS A 94 12.31 12.37 -4.71
N ASN A 95 12.01 13.63 -4.41
CA ASN A 95 12.87 14.53 -3.62
C ASN A 95 12.30 14.81 -2.22
N HIS A 96 11.19 14.17 -1.83
CA HIS A 96 10.59 14.38 -0.52
C HIS A 96 11.42 13.69 0.58
N PRO A 97 11.59 14.30 1.76
CA PRO A 97 12.41 13.70 2.83
C PRO A 97 11.79 12.43 3.41
N THR A 98 10.48 12.34 3.52
CA THR A 98 9.77 11.22 4.15
C THR A 98 9.10 10.32 3.12
N GLY A 99 8.10 10.84 2.42
CA GLY A 99 7.25 10.11 1.48
C GLY A 99 5.78 10.51 1.57
N GLY A 100 4.90 9.65 1.09
CA GLY A 100 3.47 9.90 1.06
C GLY A 100 2.69 8.76 0.40
N LEU A 101 1.44 9.02 0.10
CA LEU A 101 0.50 8.01 -0.37
C LEU A 101 -0.48 8.56 -1.41
N LEU A 102 -1.04 7.67 -2.22
CA LEU A 102 -2.23 7.99 -2.99
C LEU A 102 -3.43 8.09 -2.05
N ALA A 103 -4.29 9.06 -2.30
CA ALA A 103 -5.53 9.24 -1.56
C ALA A 103 -6.58 9.94 -2.42
N THR A 104 -7.86 9.81 -2.07
CA THR A 104 -8.96 10.54 -2.71
C THR A 104 -9.74 11.35 -1.67
N ARG A 105 -10.25 12.52 -2.08
CA ARG A 105 -11.10 13.33 -1.20
C ARG A 105 -12.41 12.60 -0.91
N VAL A 106 -12.86 12.68 0.33
CA VAL A 106 -14.20 12.20 0.71
C VAL A 106 -15.24 13.13 0.10
N VAL A 107 -16.15 12.55 -0.69
CA VAL A 107 -17.25 13.30 -1.35
C VAL A 107 -18.59 13.05 -0.68
N ASP A 108 -18.79 11.89 -0.08
CA ASP A 108 -20.03 11.54 0.60
C ASP A 108 -20.08 12.14 2.02
N THR A 109 -21.28 12.27 2.56
CA THR A 109 -21.46 12.70 3.95
C THR A 109 -21.01 11.61 4.91
N ILE A 110 -20.05 11.91 5.78
CA ILE A 110 -19.52 10.96 6.77
C ILE A 110 -20.26 11.16 8.10
N LYS A 111 -20.79 10.05 8.62
CA LYS A 111 -21.43 9.99 9.94
C LYS A 111 -20.50 9.29 10.93
N LYS A 112 -20.25 9.93 12.06
CA LYS A 112 -19.72 9.24 13.25
C LYS A 112 -20.88 8.56 13.95
N ALA A 113 -20.74 7.28 14.27
CA ALA A 113 -21.79 6.51 14.91
C ALA A 113 -21.27 5.74 16.13
N ASN A 114 -22.16 5.52 17.08
CA ASN A 114 -22.00 4.55 18.16
C ASN A 114 -22.96 3.39 17.84
N ASN A 115 -22.39 2.20 17.59
CA ASN A 115 -23.13 1.08 16.98
C ASN A 115 -23.86 1.53 15.72
N ILE A 116 -25.21 1.46 15.70
CA ILE A 116 -26.08 1.84 14.56
C ILE A 116 -26.68 3.24 14.70
N GLN A 117 -26.38 3.97 15.79
CA GLN A 117 -26.94 5.30 16.05
C GLN A 117 -25.94 6.38 15.64
N VAL A 118 -26.40 7.34 14.83
CA VAL A 118 -25.58 8.48 14.41
C VAL A 118 -25.34 9.41 15.60
N GLU A 119 -24.07 9.64 15.93
CA GLU A 119 -23.66 10.64 16.94
C GLU A 119 -23.52 12.04 16.31
N SER A 120 -22.86 12.11 15.18
CA SER A 120 -22.58 13.40 14.53
C SER A 120 -22.28 13.24 13.02
N THR A 121 -22.34 14.37 12.31
CA THR A 121 -21.83 14.47 10.95
C THR A 121 -20.43 15.09 11.00
N LEU A 122 -19.45 14.46 10.37
CA LEU A 122 -18.08 14.99 10.30
C LEU A 122 -17.96 15.99 9.14
N ASP A 123 -17.19 17.03 9.38
CA ASP A 123 -16.75 17.91 8.29
C ASP A 123 -15.77 17.14 7.41
N ARG A 124 -16.14 16.96 6.15
CA ARG A 124 -15.35 16.20 5.17
C ARG A 124 -14.32 17.04 4.42
N SER A 125 -14.27 18.35 4.61
CA SER A 125 -13.39 19.25 3.84
C SER A 125 -11.91 18.89 3.97
N HIS A 126 -11.53 18.25 5.09
CA HIS A 126 -10.17 17.80 5.36
C HIS A 126 -10.03 16.28 5.44
N LEU A 127 -11.05 15.53 5.01
CA LEU A 127 -11.01 14.06 5.05
C LEU A 127 -10.60 13.49 3.69
N TRP A 128 -9.69 12.52 3.75
CA TRP A 128 -9.22 11.76 2.62
C TRP A 128 -9.34 10.26 2.87
N GLN A 129 -9.64 9.52 1.83
CA GLN A 129 -9.58 8.06 1.82
C GLN A 129 -8.18 7.63 1.38
N ALA A 130 -7.40 7.07 2.29
CA ALA A 130 -6.07 6.55 2.00
C ALA A 130 -6.16 5.38 1.01
N GLN A 131 -5.27 5.38 0.05
CA GLN A 131 -5.10 4.31 -0.93
C GLN A 131 -3.66 3.81 -0.91
N THR A 132 -3.37 2.80 -1.70
CA THR A 132 -2.02 2.39 -2.06
C THR A 132 -1.83 2.53 -3.57
N PRO A 133 -0.59 2.74 -4.08
CA PRO A 133 0.70 2.66 -3.38
C PRO A 133 0.93 3.74 -2.33
N GLN A 134 1.64 3.36 -1.25
CA GLN A 134 2.24 4.26 -0.28
C GLN A 134 3.76 4.20 -0.46
N MET A 135 4.43 5.34 -0.59
CA MET A 135 5.83 5.42 -0.98
C MET A 135 6.68 6.10 0.09
N TYR A 136 7.66 5.37 0.62
CA TYR A 136 8.56 5.84 1.68
C TYR A 136 9.99 5.38 1.42
N ARG A 137 10.97 6.04 2.06
CA ARG A 137 12.35 5.55 2.08
C ARG A 137 12.41 4.21 2.83
N PHE A 138 13.16 3.24 2.31
CA PHE A 138 13.28 1.90 2.90
C PHE A 138 13.67 1.95 4.38
N GLY A 139 14.72 2.70 4.73
CA GLY A 139 15.17 2.81 6.11
C GLY A 139 14.19 3.51 7.03
N VAL A 140 13.44 4.52 6.53
CA VAL A 140 12.42 5.23 7.32
C VAL A 140 11.24 4.32 7.61
N LEU A 141 10.72 3.62 6.58
CA LEU A 141 9.60 2.70 6.74
C LEU A 141 9.95 1.51 7.64
N SER A 142 11.15 0.94 7.47
CA SER A 142 11.61 -0.16 8.34
C SER A 142 11.63 0.27 9.81
N LYS A 143 12.22 1.44 10.12
CA LYS A 143 12.25 1.98 11.49
C LYS A 143 10.85 2.26 12.03
N ALA A 144 9.93 2.74 11.19
CA ALA A 144 8.56 3.03 11.58
C ALA A 144 7.84 1.74 11.99
N LEU A 145 7.95 0.68 11.19
CA LEU A 145 7.32 -0.60 11.49
C LEU A 145 7.99 -1.32 12.68
N ASP A 146 9.30 -1.22 12.84
CA ASP A 146 10.01 -1.72 14.03
C ASP A 146 9.49 -1.04 15.31
N ASN A 147 9.23 0.29 15.25
CA ASN A 147 8.64 1.03 16.37
C ASN A 147 7.23 0.55 16.70
N ILE A 148 6.40 0.25 15.69
CA ILE A 148 5.05 -0.31 15.88
C ILE A 148 5.12 -1.64 16.64
N VAL A 149 5.97 -2.57 16.19
CA VAL A 149 6.14 -3.87 16.84
C VAL A 149 6.63 -3.72 18.27
N LYS A 150 7.68 -2.91 18.49
CA LYS A 150 8.30 -2.70 19.80
C LYS A 150 7.31 -2.15 20.83
N ASN A 151 6.42 -1.26 20.41
CA ASN A 151 5.49 -0.58 21.32
C ASN A 151 4.06 -1.19 21.31
N GLY A 152 3.84 -2.27 20.56
CA GLY A 152 2.54 -2.94 20.47
C GLY A 152 1.43 -2.03 19.93
N LEU A 153 1.78 -1.11 19.00
CA LEU A 153 0.83 -0.17 18.43
C LEU A 153 0.02 -0.82 17.31
N ASN A 154 -1.25 -0.45 17.19
CA ASN A 154 -2.09 -0.85 16.08
C ASN A 154 -2.01 0.19 14.97
N ILE A 155 -1.81 -0.27 13.75
CA ILE A 155 -1.81 0.57 12.56
C ILE A 155 -2.73 -0.01 11.48
N THR A 156 -3.22 0.86 10.61
CA THR A 156 -4.08 0.47 9.48
C THR A 156 -3.32 0.44 8.15
N ASP A 157 -2.27 1.27 8.04
CA ASP A 157 -1.45 1.42 6.83
C ASP A 157 -0.02 1.89 7.16
N GLU A 158 0.83 2.08 6.15
CA GLU A 158 2.20 2.53 6.33
C GLU A 158 2.27 3.99 6.81
N ALA A 159 1.33 4.85 6.34
CA ALA A 159 1.28 6.24 6.75
C ALA A 159 1.12 6.38 8.27
N SER A 160 0.24 5.59 8.88
CA SER A 160 0.06 5.59 10.34
C SER A 160 1.31 5.15 11.10
N SER A 161 2.17 4.29 10.54
CA SER A 161 3.46 3.96 11.15
C SER A 161 4.45 5.13 11.10
N ILE A 162 4.43 5.89 10.00
CA ILE A 162 5.24 7.10 9.83
C ILE A 162 4.80 8.21 10.79
N GLU A 163 3.48 8.38 10.96
CA GLU A 163 2.88 9.31 11.93
C GLU A 163 3.29 8.97 13.37
N ALA A 164 3.33 7.67 13.72
CA ALA A 164 3.79 7.22 15.04
C ALA A 164 5.27 7.53 15.33
N LEU A 165 6.08 7.83 14.31
CA LEU A 165 7.43 8.37 14.44
C LEU A 165 7.48 9.90 14.49
N GLY A 166 6.34 10.59 14.41
CA GLY A 166 6.26 12.05 14.40
C GLY A 166 6.54 12.70 13.02
N PHE A 167 6.49 11.92 11.94
CA PHE A 167 6.63 12.45 10.58
C PHE A 167 5.27 12.60 9.90
N ASN A 168 5.19 13.53 8.95
CA ASN A 168 4.00 13.73 8.13
C ASN A 168 4.19 13.09 6.74
N SER A 169 3.11 12.49 6.24
CA SER A 169 3.00 11.96 4.89
C SER A 169 2.32 12.95 3.95
N VAL A 170 2.77 13.00 2.69
CA VAL A 170 2.11 13.82 1.66
C VAL A 170 0.98 13.03 1.01
N LEU A 171 -0.18 13.67 0.87
CA LEU A 171 -1.31 13.12 0.12
C LEU A 171 -1.17 13.51 -1.35
N ILE A 172 -1.11 12.51 -2.22
CA ILE A 172 -1.14 12.69 -3.68
C ILE A 172 -2.49 12.19 -4.18
N GLU A 173 -3.19 13.05 -4.92
CA GLU A 173 -4.52 12.71 -5.42
C GLU A 173 -4.45 11.53 -6.41
N GLY A 174 -5.19 10.47 -6.09
CA GLY A 174 -5.35 9.26 -6.91
C GLY A 174 -6.74 9.16 -7.51
N SER A 175 -6.94 8.13 -8.32
CA SER A 175 -8.24 7.85 -8.96
C SER A 175 -9.18 7.10 -8.02
N LYS A 176 -10.47 7.43 -8.05
CA LYS A 176 -11.52 6.68 -7.33
C LYS A 176 -11.64 5.24 -7.82
N SER A 177 -11.25 4.97 -9.08
CA SER A 177 -11.22 3.62 -9.64
C SER A 177 -10.20 2.69 -8.96
N ASN A 178 -9.24 3.21 -8.18
CA ASN A 178 -8.27 2.41 -7.42
C ASN A 178 -8.93 1.81 -6.17
N LEU A 179 -10.03 1.10 -6.37
CA LEU A 179 -10.79 0.47 -5.30
C LEU A 179 -10.05 -0.77 -4.74
N LYS A 180 -10.35 -1.10 -3.50
CA LYS A 180 -9.86 -2.32 -2.85
C LYS A 180 -10.94 -3.39 -2.95
N ILE A 181 -10.64 -4.50 -3.59
CA ILE A 181 -11.54 -5.65 -3.71
C ILE A 181 -11.55 -6.39 -2.37
N THR A 182 -12.66 -6.34 -1.66
CA THR A 182 -12.88 -7.00 -0.38
C THR A 182 -14.09 -7.91 -0.40
N THR A 183 -15.01 -7.69 -1.35
CA THR A 183 -16.25 -8.44 -1.54
C THR A 183 -16.39 -8.87 -3.01
N ALA A 184 -17.33 -9.78 -3.30
CA ALA A 184 -17.67 -10.15 -4.67
C ALA A 184 -18.23 -8.94 -5.46
N GLU A 185 -19.00 -8.07 -4.82
CA GLU A 185 -19.55 -6.86 -5.42
C GLU A 185 -18.43 -5.89 -5.88
N ASP A 186 -17.35 -5.75 -5.07
CA ASP A 186 -16.19 -4.95 -5.48
C ASP A 186 -15.52 -5.51 -6.74
N LEU A 187 -15.54 -6.84 -6.91
CA LEU A 187 -14.98 -7.48 -8.10
C LEU A 187 -15.82 -7.18 -9.34
N ASP A 188 -17.14 -7.17 -9.21
CA ASP A 188 -18.04 -6.79 -10.30
C ASP A 188 -17.82 -5.33 -10.71
N LEU A 189 -17.68 -4.42 -9.73
CA LEU A 189 -17.33 -3.02 -9.97
C LEU A 189 -15.95 -2.85 -10.64
N ALA A 190 -14.98 -3.71 -10.30
CA ALA A 190 -13.65 -3.66 -10.92
C ALA A 190 -13.64 -4.15 -12.37
N ASN A 191 -14.60 -4.97 -12.77
CA ASN A 191 -14.75 -5.50 -14.14
C ASN A 191 -15.61 -4.60 -15.04
N PHE A 192 -16.36 -3.66 -14.47
CA PHE A 192 -17.18 -2.68 -15.18
C PHE A 192 -16.33 -1.54 -15.70
#